data_098fb850ccc60d0f7922be21486e27ee
#
_entry.id   098fb850ccc60d0f7922be21486e27ee
#
_cell.length_a   1.000
_cell.length_b   1.000
_cell.length_c   1.000
_cell.angle_alpha   90.00
_cell.angle_beta   90.00
_cell.angle_gamma   90.00
#
_symmetry.space_group_name_H-M   'P 1'
#
loop_
_entity.id
_entity.type
_entity.pdbx_description
1 polymer ?
#
loop_
_entity_poly.entity_id
_entity_poly.type
_entity_poly.pdbx_seq_one_letter_code
_entity_poly.pdbx_strand_id
1 'polypeptide(L)'
;KEALEAYGIEDCRVTEIDRMFHLTYTMVSSFGVGVGLVQTRDWKRFEHKGMILPPHNKDCAIFEDKIKGKYYALHRPSSPQLGGNYIWIAESPDLIHWGNHKCIARSRPDMWDSARVGAGCSPIRTPSGWLAIYHGADENHRYCLGALLLDINDPSRVIARSDTPIMQPTEEYELTGFF
;
A
#
# COMPACT_ATOMS: atom_id res chain seq x y z
N LYS A 1 22.64 -9.46 3.13
CA LYS A 1 21.19 -9.52 2.84
C LYS A 1 20.55 -10.48 3.83
N GLU A 2 19.47 -10.10 4.47
CA GLU A 2 18.68 -11.02 5.27
C GLU A 2 18.04 -12.10 4.36
N ALA A 3 17.76 -13.28 4.91
CA ALA A 3 17.17 -14.38 4.16
C ALA A 3 15.83 -14.01 3.48
N LEU A 4 15.07 -13.09 4.11
CA LEU A 4 13.79 -12.59 3.61
C LEU A 4 13.92 -11.57 2.46
N GLU A 5 15.13 -11.10 2.16
CA GLU A 5 15.47 -10.16 1.06
C GLU A 5 16.42 -10.80 0.06
N ALA A 6 16.51 -12.13 0.03
CA ALA A 6 17.51 -12.86 -0.76
C ALA A 6 17.43 -12.55 -2.26
N TYR A 7 16.22 -12.26 -2.75
CA TYR A 7 15.98 -11.93 -4.17
C TYR A 7 15.90 -10.42 -4.44
N GLY A 8 15.79 -9.60 -3.39
CA GLY A 8 15.79 -8.14 -3.52
C GLY A 8 14.74 -7.45 -2.64
N ILE A 9 14.64 -6.15 -2.83
CA ILE A 9 13.63 -5.27 -2.24
C ILE A 9 13.00 -4.44 -3.35
N GLU A 10 11.70 -4.15 -3.22
CA GLU A 10 10.90 -3.46 -4.24
C GLU A 10 9.96 -2.43 -3.60
N ASP A 11 9.44 -1.52 -4.42
CA ASP A 11 8.26 -0.70 -4.15
C ASP A 11 8.31 0.05 -2.82
N CYS A 12 9.39 0.78 -2.57
CA CYS A 12 9.53 1.59 -1.36
C CYS A 12 8.49 2.72 -1.32
N ARG A 13 7.82 2.84 -0.17
CA ARG A 13 6.91 3.95 0.14
C ARG A 13 7.40 4.68 1.37
N VAL A 14 7.40 6.02 1.30
CA VAL A 14 7.93 6.89 2.36
C VAL A 14 6.79 7.65 3.01
N THR A 15 6.76 7.63 4.34
CA THR A 15 5.84 8.42 5.16
C THR A 15 6.64 9.17 6.22
N GLU A 16 6.41 10.45 6.38
CA GLU A 16 6.98 11.22 7.50
C GLU A 16 5.96 11.30 8.64
N ILE A 17 6.37 10.87 9.85
CA ILE A 17 5.59 11.01 11.09
C ILE A 17 6.55 11.53 12.17
N ASP A 18 6.19 12.62 12.83
CA ASP A 18 6.97 13.22 13.93
C ASP A 18 8.46 13.45 13.56
N ARG A 19 8.71 13.95 12.35
CA ARG A 19 10.07 14.19 11.81
C ARG A 19 10.94 12.93 11.74
N MET A 20 10.30 11.78 11.59
CA MET A 20 10.91 10.49 11.30
C MET A 20 10.34 9.96 9.99
N PHE A 21 11.20 9.61 9.05
CA PHE A 21 10.80 8.95 7.81
C PHE A 21 10.69 7.45 8.05
N HIS A 22 9.56 6.90 7.67
CA HIS A 22 9.23 5.48 7.72
C HIS A 22 9.15 4.97 6.28
N LEU A 23 10.03 4.04 5.95
CA LEU A 23 10.13 3.45 4.62
C LEU A 23 9.60 2.02 4.69
N THR A 24 8.42 1.79 4.14
CA THR A 24 7.93 0.44 3.90
C THR A 24 8.37 -0.03 2.53
N TYR A 25 8.70 -1.30 2.40
CA TYR A 25 9.15 -1.89 1.14
C TYR A 25 8.77 -3.36 1.06
N THR A 26 8.70 -3.89 -0.15
CA THR A 26 8.44 -5.32 -0.37
C THR A 26 9.75 -6.08 -0.27
N MET A 27 9.83 -7.03 0.65
CA MET A 27 10.92 -8.01 0.80
C MET A 27 10.63 -9.21 -0.09
N VAL A 28 11.58 -9.60 -0.96
CA VAL A 28 11.38 -10.70 -1.91
C VAL A 28 12.33 -11.86 -1.60
N SER A 29 11.77 -13.04 -1.40
CA SER A 29 12.53 -14.25 -1.07
C SER A 29 11.83 -15.53 -1.54
N SER A 30 12.46 -16.67 -1.30
CA SER A 30 11.84 -18.00 -1.52
C SER A 30 10.62 -18.27 -0.61
N PHE A 31 10.44 -17.50 0.44
CA PHE A 31 9.27 -17.57 1.33
C PHE A 31 8.08 -16.72 0.81
N GLY A 32 8.25 -16.07 -0.34
CA GLY A 32 7.28 -15.16 -0.92
C GLY A 32 7.63 -13.69 -0.69
N VAL A 33 6.63 -12.82 -0.78
CA VAL A 33 6.77 -11.36 -0.62
C VAL A 33 6.19 -10.93 0.72
N GLY A 34 6.95 -10.22 1.52
CA GLY A 34 6.53 -9.64 2.79
C GLY A 34 6.82 -8.13 2.83
N VAL A 35 6.43 -7.46 3.89
CA VAL A 35 6.67 -6.02 4.04
C VAL A 35 7.70 -5.78 5.13
N GLY A 36 8.79 -5.09 4.77
CA GLY A 36 9.80 -4.59 5.68
C GLY A 36 9.57 -3.13 6.05
N LEU A 37 10.14 -2.72 7.18
CA LEU A 37 10.16 -1.34 7.65
C LEU A 37 11.59 -0.89 7.96
N VAL A 38 11.94 0.28 7.43
CA VAL A 38 13.17 1.02 7.76
C VAL A 38 12.80 2.42 8.22
N GLN A 39 13.53 2.96 9.18
CA GLN A 39 13.36 4.31 9.68
C GLN A 39 14.64 5.13 9.49
N THR A 40 14.49 6.43 9.21
CA THR A 40 15.60 7.38 9.15
C THR A 40 15.14 8.79 9.50
N ARG A 41 16.05 9.59 10.10
CA ARG A 41 15.82 11.03 10.35
C ARG A 41 16.58 11.92 9.38
N ASP A 42 17.67 11.43 8.85
CA ASP A 42 18.68 12.26 8.17
C ASP A 42 19.08 11.72 6.78
N TRP A 43 18.46 10.63 6.34
CA TRP A 43 18.76 9.92 5.09
C TRP A 43 20.23 9.46 4.96
N LYS A 44 20.93 9.39 6.10
CA LYS A 44 22.31 8.92 6.19
C LYS A 44 22.43 7.65 7.04
N ARG A 45 21.63 7.57 8.11
CA ARG A 45 21.55 6.42 8.99
C ARG A 45 20.18 5.81 8.92
N PHE A 46 20.13 4.52 8.67
CA PHE A 46 18.91 3.76 8.51
C PHE A 46 18.82 2.69 9.59
N GLU A 47 17.70 2.66 10.29
CA GLU A 47 17.39 1.66 11.30
C GLU A 47 16.39 0.65 10.73
N HIS A 48 16.84 -0.59 10.51
CA HIS A 48 15.99 -1.68 10.04
C HIS A 48 15.14 -2.20 11.20
N LYS A 49 13.84 -2.25 11.02
CA LYS A 49 12.88 -2.79 11.98
C LYS A 49 12.48 -4.23 11.66
N GLY A 50 12.92 -4.75 10.53
CA GLY A 50 12.58 -6.08 10.06
C GLY A 50 11.22 -6.15 9.37
N MET A 51 10.68 -7.36 9.26
CA MET A 51 9.41 -7.63 8.62
C MET A 51 8.24 -7.24 9.55
N ILE A 52 7.32 -6.42 9.04
CA ILE A 52 6.13 -5.95 9.77
C ILE A 52 4.83 -6.62 9.29
N LEU A 53 4.78 -7.12 8.05
CA LEU A 53 3.68 -7.94 7.54
C LEU A 53 4.25 -9.18 6.86
N PRO A 54 3.81 -10.37 7.27
CA PRO A 54 4.35 -11.62 6.74
C PRO A 54 3.89 -11.90 5.30
N PRO A 55 4.55 -12.82 4.60
CA PRO A 55 4.14 -13.30 3.29
C PRO A 55 2.73 -13.94 3.30
N HIS A 56 1.91 -13.75 2.25
CA HIS A 56 2.23 -12.89 1.09
C HIS A 56 1.60 -11.52 1.27
N ASN A 57 2.38 -10.47 1.33
CA ASN A 57 1.89 -9.11 1.52
C ASN A 57 2.80 -8.08 0.85
N LYS A 58 2.23 -7.01 0.31
CA LYS A 58 2.93 -5.90 -0.34
C LYS A 58 2.09 -4.62 -0.33
N ASP A 59 2.55 -3.58 -1.04
CA ASP A 59 1.85 -2.29 -1.20
C ASP A 59 1.47 -1.64 0.15
N CYS A 60 2.37 -1.70 1.12
CA CYS A 60 2.13 -1.13 2.44
C CYS A 60 2.36 0.39 2.43
N ALA A 61 1.30 1.16 2.67
CA ALA A 61 1.33 2.62 2.72
C ALA A 61 0.82 3.10 4.09
N ILE A 62 1.72 3.57 4.93
CA ILE A 62 1.40 4.07 6.29
C ILE A 62 0.77 5.46 6.18
N PHE A 63 -0.25 5.73 7.00
CA PHE A 63 -0.85 7.06 7.12
C PHE A 63 0.12 8.04 7.82
N GLU A 64 0.12 9.29 7.39
CA GLU A 64 1.05 10.33 7.88
C GLU A 64 0.75 10.82 9.31
N ASP A 65 -0.36 10.37 9.92
CA ASP A 65 -0.76 10.80 11.26
C ASP A 65 -1.50 9.67 11.99
N LYS A 66 -1.52 9.75 13.32
CA LYS A 66 -2.34 8.86 14.16
C LYS A 66 -3.81 9.24 14.08
N ILE A 67 -4.66 8.23 14.03
CA ILE A 67 -6.11 8.38 14.13
C ILE A 67 -6.57 7.73 15.42
N LYS A 68 -7.14 8.52 16.34
CA LYS A 68 -7.54 8.06 17.68
C LYS A 68 -6.42 7.31 18.44
N GLY A 69 -5.19 7.82 18.31
CA GLY A 69 -4.01 7.29 19.02
C GLY A 69 -3.37 6.05 18.39
N LYS A 70 -3.86 5.56 17.26
CA LYS A 70 -3.31 4.40 16.53
C LYS A 70 -2.74 4.82 15.18
N TYR A 71 -1.74 4.10 14.72
CA TYR A 71 -1.26 4.16 13.33
C TYR A 71 -2.13 3.27 12.44
N TYR A 72 -2.24 3.64 11.18
CA TYR A 72 -2.94 2.88 10.15
C TYR A 72 -2.05 2.68 8.93
N ALA A 73 -2.25 1.58 8.21
CA ALA A 73 -1.61 1.33 6.94
C ALA A 73 -2.58 0.63 5.98
N LEU A 74 -2.52 1.04 4.72
CA LEU A 74 -3.06 0.25 3.63
C LEU A 74 -2.04 -0.83 3.26
N HIS A 75 -2.52 -2.01 2.89
CA HIS A 75 -1.67 -3.10 2.45
C HIS A 75 -2.44 -4.04 1.50
N ARG A 76 -1.73 -4.96 0.86
CA ARG A 76 -2.33 -5.90 -0.07
C ARG A 76 -1.84 -7.33 0.19
N PRO A 77 -2.66 -8.20 0.78
CA PRO A 77 -2.42 -9.64 0.69
C PRO A 77 -2.39 -10.04 -0.79
N SER A 78 -1.29 -10.64 -1.23
CA SER A 78 -1.00 -10.90 -2.65
C SER A 78 -1.17 -12.37 -3.06
N SER A 79 -1.89 -13.13 -2.25
CA SER A 79 -2.25 -14.50 -2.59
C SER A 79 -3.63 -14.54 -3.28
N PRO A 80 -3.76 -15.17 -4.45
CA PRO A 80 -5.06 -15.34 -5.10
C PRO A 80 -6.08 -16.06 -4.24
N GLN A 81 -5.64 -16.93 -3.35
CA GLN A 81 -6.48 -17.73 -2.46
C GLN A 81 -6.89 -16.96 -1.19
N LEU A 82 -6.08 -15.98 -0.77
CA LEU A 82 -6.30 -15.22 0.45
C LEU A 82 -6.07 -13.73 0.17
N GLY A 83 -7.10 -12.91 0.38
CA GLY A 83 -7.00 -11.46 0.22
C GLY A 83 -7.25 -10.94 -1.19
N GLY A 84 -7.18 -11.77 -2.24
CA GLY A 84 -7.68 -11.49 -3.58
C GLY A 84 -7.01 -10.33 -4.33
N ASN A 85 -5.79 -9.94 -4.00
CA ASN A 85 -5.14 -8.74 -4.55
C ASN A 85 -5.98 -7.46 -4.35
N TYR A 86 -6.57 -7.30 -3.18
CA TYR A 86 -7.41 -6.17 -2.78
C TYR A 86 -6.70 -5.25 -1.81
N ILE A 87 -7.21 -4.01 -1.66
CA ILE A 87 -6.71 -3.08 -0.65
C ILE A 87 -7.32 -3.42 0.71
N TRP A 88 -6.47 -3.71 1.64
CA TRP A 88 -6.78 -3.91 3.05
C TRP A 88 -6.24 -2.77 3.87
N ILE A 89 -6.81 -2.56 5.05
CA ILE A 89 -6.32 -1.65 6.08
C ILE A 89 -6.02 -2.42 7.34
N ALA A 90 -4.98 -2.01 8.05
CA ALA A 90 -4.64 -2.51 9.38
C ALA A 90 -4.35 -1.36 10.33
N GLU A 91 -4.44 -1.59 11.64
CA GLU A 91 -4.06 -0.66 12.68
C GLU A 91 -2.88 -1.19 13.51
N SER A 92 -2.10 -0.27 14.08
CA SER A 92 -0.94 -0.60 14.91
C SER A 92 -0.79 0.39 16.07
N PRO A 93 -0.37 -0.05 17.26
CA PRO A 93 0.00 0.84 18.35
C PRO A 93 1.39 1.46 18.17
N ASP A 94 2.30 0.84 17.39
CA ASP A 94 3.74 1.09 17.42
C ASP A 94 4.45 0.97 16.06
N LEU A 95 3.72 0.81 14.95
CA LEU A 95 4.23 0.59 13.59
C LEU A 95 4.88 -0.78 13.32
N ILE A 96 4.97 -1.63 14.33
CA ILE A 96 5.55 -2.97 14.24
C ILE A 96 4.47 -4.06 14.30
N HIS A 97 3.57 -3.93 15.29
CA HIS A 97 2.50 -4.91 15.50
C HIS A 97 1.21 -4.45 14.82
N TRP A 98 0.85 -5.13 13.73
CA TRP A 98 -0.31 -4.80 12.92
C TRP A 98 -1.45 -5.79 13.13
N GLY A 99 -2.68 -5.27 13.26
CA GLY A 99 -3.88 -6.07 13.51
C GLY A 99 -5.15 -5.43 12.98
N ASN A 100 -6.29 -6.02 13.32
CA ASN A 100 -7.63 -5.57 12.89
C ASN A 100 -7.75 -5.39 11.37
N HIS A 101 -7.17 -6.32 10.61
CA HIS A 101 -7.15 -6.30 9.16
C HIS A 101 -8.56 -6.32 8.56
N LYS A 102 -8.88 -5.37 7.69
CA LYS A 102 -10.17 -5.27 6.98
C LYS A 102 -9.93 -5.02 5.49
N CYS A 103 -10.63 -5.74 4.63
CA CYS A 103 -10.68 -5.43 3.20
C CYS A 103 -11.58 -4.22 2.98
N ILE A 104 -11.01 -3.15 2.39
CA ILE A 104 -11.74 -1.88 2.18
C ILE A 104 -12.02 -1.58 0.72
N ALA A 105 -11.24 -2.11 -0.23
CA ALA A 105 -11.51 -1.95 -1.64
C ALA A 105 -11.12 -3.21 -2.42
N ARG A 106 -12.07 -3.72 -3.20
CA ARG A 106 -11.90 -4.89 -4.08
C ARG A 106 -11.77 -4.43 -5.53
N SER A 107 -11.29 -5.32 -6.38
CA SER A 107 -11.44 -5.17 -7.83
C SER A 107 -12.93 -5.06 -8.21
N ARG A 108 -13.21 -4.38 -9.33
CA ARG A 108 -14.58 -4.16 -9.83
C ARG A 108 -14.73 -4.83 -11.20
N PRO A 109 -15.60 -5.83 -11.34
CA PRO A 109 -15.84 -6.48 -12.62
C PRO A 109 -16.16 -5.44 -13.73
N ASP A 110 -15.65 -5.71 -14.92
CA ASP A 110 -15.87 -4.89 -16.13
C ASP A 110 -15.37 -3.44 -16.05
N MET A 111 -14.53 -3.13 -15.08
CA MET A 111 -13.91 -1.81 -14.92
C MET A 111 -12.38 -1.89 -15.14
N TRP A 112 -11.77 -0.72 -15.21
CA TRP A 112 -10.31 -0.55 -15.40
C TRP A 112 -9.45 -1.15 -14.26
N ASP A 113 -10.05 -1.46 -13.13
CA ASP A 113 -9.42 -2.05 -11.95
C ASP A 113 -10.01 -3.44 -11.62
N SER A 114 -10.34 -4.22 -12.66
CA SER A 114 -11.04 -5.50 -12.55
C SER A 114 -10.16 -6.65 -12.05
N ALA A 115 -8.86 -6.67 -12.37
CA ALA A 115 -7.99 -7.78 -12.01
C ALA A 115 -7.34 -7.63 -10.62
N ARG A 116 -6.87 -6.42 -10.30
CA ARG A 116 -6.21 -6.14 -9.02
C ARG A 116 -6.24 -4.67 -8.65
N VAL A 117 -6.12 -4.41 -7.34
CA VAL A 117 -5.98 -3.06 -6.80
C VAL A 117 -4.96 -3.07 -5.66
N GLY A 118 -4.19 -1.99 -5.51
CA GLY A 118 -3.19 -1.86 -4.45
C GLY A 118 -2.92 -0.40 -4.11
N ALA A 119 -2.51 -0.12 -2.87
CA ALA A 119 -2.18 1.22 -2.45
C ALA A 119 -0.99 1.78 -3.24
N GLY A 120 -1.06 3.06 -3.58
CA GLY A 120 0.03 3.83 -4.13
C GLY A 120 0.89 4.46 -3.04
N CYS A 121 0.87 5.79 -2.94
CA CYS A 121 1.55 6.53 -1.88
C CYS A 121 0.79 6.49 -0.56
N SER A 122 1.42 7.05 0.49
CA SER A 122 0.78 7.26 1.79
C SER A 122 -0.48 8.10 1.65
N PRO A 123 -1.58 7.73 2.33
CA PRO A 123 -2.80 8.52 2.31
C PRO A 123 -2.57 9.93 2.87
N ILE A 124 -3.13 10.93 2.19
CA ILE A 124 -2.97 12.35 2.48
C ILE A 124 -4.20 12.82 3.26
N ARG A 125 -3.97 13.53 4.36
CA ARG A 125 -5.05 14.12 5.13
C ARG A 125 -5.64 15.34 4.41
N THR A 126 -6.95 15.35 4.27
CA THR A 126 -7.71 16.47 3.69
C THR A 126 -8.85 16.90 4.61
N PRO A 127 -9.46 18.06 4.43
CA PRO A 127 -10.64 18.46 5.21
C PRO A 127 -11.83 17.49 5.07
N SER A 128 -11.91 16.75 3.96
CA SER A 128 -13.01 15.82 3.65
C SER A 128 -12.75 14.38 4.07
N GLY A 129 -11.52 14.04 4.48
CA GLY A 129 -11.11 12.68 4.81
C GLY A 129 -9.68 12.38 4.38
N TRP A 130 -9.31 11.11 4.38
CA TRP A 130 -8.01 10.64 3.90
C TRP A 130 -8.09 10.31 2.41
N LEU A 131 -7.35 11.06 1.60
CA LEU A 131 -7.20 10.78 0.17
C LEU A 131 -6.12 9.72 -0.03
N ALA A 132 -6.51 8.56 -0.53
CA ALA A 132 -5.59 7.50 -0.92
C ALA A 132 -5.58 7.36 -2.45
N ILE A 133 -4.43 7.58 -3.06
CA ILE A 133 -4.21 7.23 -4.45
C ILE A 133 -3.86 5.75 -4.52
N TYR A 134 -4.53 5.02 -5.39
CA TYR A 134 -4.30 3.59 -5.57
C TYR A 134 -4.06 3.25 -7.04
N HIS A 135 -3.36 2.16 -7.30
CA HIS A 135 -3.27 1.59 -8.63
C HIS A 135 -4.28 0.46 -8.80
N GLY A 136 -4.83 0.36 -9.99
CA GLY A 136 -5.64 -0.76 -10.44
C GLY A 136 -5.14 -1.26 -11.78
N ALA A 137 -5.39 -2.53 -12.07
CA ALA A 137 -5.12 -3.12 -13.38
C ALA A 137 -6.33 -3.92 -13.86
N ASP A 138 -6.54 -3.93 -15.17
CA ASP A 138 -7.48 -4.82 -15.84
C ASP A 138 -6.84 -6.20 -16.15
N GLU A 139 -7.59 -7.08 -16.79
CA GLU A 139 -7.14 -8.42 -17.18
C GLU A 139 -6.02 -8.40 -18.24
N ASN A 140 -5.84 -7.29 -18.95
CA ASN A 140 -4.77 -7.08 -19.93
C ASN A 140 -3.52 -6.47 -19.30
N HIS A 141 -3.46 -6.38 -17.97
CA HIS A 141 -2.37 -5.76 -17.22
C HIS A 141 -2.18 -4.26 -17.49
N ARG A 142 -3.20 -3.56 -17.97
CA ARG A 142 -3.16 -2.10 -18.11
C ARG A 142 -3.33 -1.46 -16.75
N TYR A 143 -2.26 -0.85 -16.25
CA TYR A 143 -2.27 -0.14 -14.96
C TYR A 143 -2.77 1.29 -15.11
N CYS A 144 -3.66 1.67 -14.19
CA CYS A 144 -4.16 3.04 -14.05
C CYS A 144 -4.14 3.44 -12.57
N LEU A 145 -4.22 4.75 -12.31
CA LEU A 145 -4.40 5.26 -10.95
C LEU A 145 -5.84 5.70 -10.72
N GLY A 146 -6.33 5.45 -9.52
CA GLY A 146 -7.60 5.93 -9.02
C GLY A 146 -7.46 6.56 -7.64
N ALA A 147 -8.56 7.07 -7.12
CA ALA A 147 -8.61 7.69 -5.81
C ALA A 147 -9.70 7.05 -4.93
N LEU A 148 -9.36 6.89 -3.65
CA LEU A 148 -10.29 6.57 -2.57
C LEU A 148 -10.32 7.75 -1.60
N LEU A 149 -11.50 8.10 -1.11
CA LEU A 149 -11.67 8.97 0.04
C LEU A 149 -12.13 8.12 1.22
N LEU A 150 -11.34 8.13 2.30
CA LEU A 150 -11.62 7.37 3.51
C LEU A 150 -12.09 8.32 4.62
N ASP A 151 -12.92 7.82 5.52
CA ASP A 151 -13.42 8.63 6.64
C ASP A 151 -12.27 9.13 7.53
N ILE A 152 -12.36 10.38 7.95
CA ILE A 152 -11.30 11.05 8.71
C ILE A 152 -11.06 10.42 10.10
N ASN A 153 -12.09 9.85 10.71
CA ASN A 153 -12.08 9.28 12.06
C ASN A 153 -12.10 7.74 12.08
N ASP A 154 -12.50 7.12 10.96
CA ASP A 154 -12.49 5.67 10.75
C ASP A 154 -12.05 5.36 9.33
N PRO A 155 -10.74 5.28 9.05
CA PRO A 155 -10.23 5.11 7.70
C PRO A 155 -10.55 3.73 7.10
N SER A 156 -11.15 2.82 7.87
CA SER A 156 -11.69 1.57 7.33
C SER A 156 -12.99 1.77 6.53
N ARG A 157 -13.62 2.95 6.63
CA ARG A 157 -14.82 3.31 5.90
C ARG A 157 -14.47 4.11 4.64
N VAL A 158 -14.74 3.54 3.47
CA VAL A 158 -14.62 4.22 2.18
C VAL A 158 -15.84 5.14 1.99
N ILE A 159 -15.59 6.43 1.82
CA ILE A 159 -16.63 7.45 1.55
C ILE A 159 -16.91 7.55 0.06
N ALA A 160 -15.85 7.53 -0.75
CA ALA A 160 -15.94 7.63 -2.20
C ALA A 160 -14.79 6.89 -2.88
N ARG A 161 -15.02 6.46 -4.12
CA ARG A 161 -14.04 5.85 -5.00
C ARG A 161 -14.26 6.37 -6.42
N SER A 162 -13.18 6.73 -7.11
CA SER A 162 -13.28 7.19 -8.50
C SER A 162 -13.81 6.08 -9.41
N ASP A 163 -14.78 6.41 -10.27
CA ASP A 163 -15.31 5.45 -11.26
C ASP A 163 -14.39 5.35 -12.47
N THR A 164 -13.80 6.47 -12.88
CA THR A 164 -12.81 6.53 -13.95
C THR A 164 -11.40 6.70 -13.36
N PRO A 165 -10.36 6.26 -14.09
CA PRO A 165 -8.99 6.56 -13.69
C PRO A 165 -8.75 8.07 -13.60
N ILE A 166 -7.98 8.49 -12.60
CA ILE A 166 -7.46 9.86 -12.50
C ILE A 166 -6.18 10.03 -13.32
N MET A 167 -5.51 8.92 -13.63
CA MET A 167 -4.34 8.84 -14.49
C MET A 167 -4.32 7.48 -15.18
N GLN A 168 -3.97 7.47 -16.45
CA GLN A 168 -3.86 6.26 -17.26
C GLN A 168 -2.69 6.37 -18.24
N PRO A 169 -2.12 5.25 -18.67
CA PRO A 169 -1.04 5.23 -19.64
C PRO A 169 -1.54 5.76 -21.00
N THR A 170 -0.75 6.63 -21.63
CA THR A 170 -1.03 7.24 -22.95
C THR A 170 0.13 7.05 -23.92
N GLU A 171 1.35 6.99 -23.43
CA GLU A 171 2.56 6.89 -24.24
C GLU A 171 2.93 5.43 -24.53
N GLU A 172 3.59 5.17 -25.65
CA GLU A 172 3.95 3.82 -26.07
C GLU A 172 4.77 3.07 -25.01
N TYR A 173 5.72 3.75 -24.37
CA TYR A 173 6.57 3.15 -23.31
C TYR A 173 5.80 2.83 -22.01
N GLU A 174 4.62 3.41 -21.82
CA GLU A 174 3.72 3.11 -20.69
C GLU A 174 2.73 1.96 -21.00
N LEU A 175 2.58 1.60 -22.28
CA LEU A 175 1.64 0.58 -22.76
C LEU A 175 2.31 -0.75 -23.05
N THR A 176 3.65 -0.77 -23.13
CA THR A 176 4.43 -1.96 -23.49
C THR A 176 5.59 -2.16 -22.52
N GLY A 177 5.88 -3.41 -22.20
CA GLY A 177 6.99 -3.77 -21.32
C GLY A 177 6.60 -4.84 -20.31
N PHE A 178 7.49 -5.08 -19.36
CA PHE A 178 7.27 -5.96 -18.22
C PHE A 178 7.01 -5.10 -16.99
N PHE A 179 5.90 -5.39 -16.30
CA PHE A 179 5.49 -4.69 -15.08
C PHE A 179 5.54 -5.62 -13.87
#